data_e82c2e4e6ae7901aa429b6b7d16a717b
#
_entry.id   e82c2e4e6ae7901aa429b6b7d16a717b
#
_cell.length_a   1.000
_cell.length_b   1.000
_cell.length_c   1.000
_cell.angle_alpha   90.00
_cell.angle_beta   90.00
_cell.angle_gamma   90.00
#
_symmetry.space_group_name_H-M   'P 1'
#
loop_
_entity.id
_entity.type
_entity.pdbx_description
1 polymer ?
#
loop_
_entity_poly.entity_id
_entity_poly.type
_entity_poly.pdbx_seq_one_letter_code
_entity_poly.pdbx_strand_id
1 'polypeptide(L)'
;MKKIVLLLALSIFFFKANSQEIPRFNPDTIKTIQLDSVVVIKAQRLNVERFINAIINDTSFYQAFRNMKKFSFIAENRIYTYDKNNKVDGKVYRKIKHNNDGPYKMEYLVKEDNGKIYKKNGKYQLYTVEMFDFIFMNAYNTDFVPNAPASDGKGGTNESYKDKLKTLIFNPGRPIKGLPFIGGKTQIFTANMRQYYDYTFYSGTYLDSIPVYRFKISVKPDLSSWTKDGLMIKELVTIFDKRNFEILGRYVDMKYSNMLFDFDVQMNIEMSYFDEVKLPTKITYQGNWDYPFKKEERASFLVVHKDYKLARGK
;
A
#
# COMPACT_ATOMS: atom_id res chain seq x y z
N MET A 1 21.55 -33.29 38.59
CA MET A 1 21.38 -31.87 38.25
C MET A 1 21.89 -31.53 36.85
N LYS A 2 23.07 -31.98 36.38
CA LYS A 2 23.59 -31.65 35.02
C LYS A 2 22.72 -32.18 33.84
N LYS A 3 22.01 -33.30 33.99
CA LYS A 3 21.16 -33.86 32.93
C LYS A 3 19.81 -33.12 32.74
N ILE A 4 19.30 -32.45 33.77
CA ILE A 4 18.05 -31.68 33.71
C ILE A 4 18.29 -30.34 33.01
N VAL A 5 19.44 -29.72 33.21
CA VAL A 5 19.83 -28.47 32.54
C VAL A 5 20.03 -28.68 31.05
N LEU A 6 20.55 -29.85 30.64
CA LEU A 6 20.71 -30.18 29.22
C LEU A 6 19.37 -30.40 28.50
N LEU A 7 18.38 -30.97 29.17
CA LEU A 7 17.03 -31.17 28.63
C LEU A 7 16.25 -29.83 28.50
N LEU A 8 16.45 -28.92 29.43
CA LEU A 8 15.88 -27.56 29.35
C LEU A 8 16.55 -26.71 28.23
N ALA A 9 17.85 -26.85 28.02
CA ALA A 9 18.54 -26.19 26.93
C ALA A 9 18.14 -26.77 25.54
N LEU A 10 17.82 -28.07 25.43
CA LEU A 10 17.34 -28.63 24.18
C LEU A 10 15.89 -28.26 23.85
N SER A 11 15.04 -28.01 24.85
CA SER A 11 13.65 -27.58 24.62
C SER A 11 13.52 -26.14 24.09
N ILE A 12 14.53 -25.29 24.32
CA ILE A 12 14.55 -23.90 23.82
C ILE A 12 14.89 -23.85 22.33
N PHE A 13 15.53 -24.89 21.78
CA PHE A 13 15.90 -24.94 20.35
C PHE A 13 14.76 -25.41 19.42
N PHE A 14 13.65 -25.94 19.95
CA PHE A 14 12.54 -26.43 19.12
C PHE A 14 11.40 -25.43 18.91
N PHE A 15 11.44 -24.27 19.52
CA PHE A 15 10.54 -23.16 19.14
C PHE A 15 11.14 -22.34 18.00
N LYS A 16 11.49 -22.98 16.89
CA LYS A 16 11.36 -22.28 15.61
C LYS A 16 9.87 -22.16 15.39
N ALA A 17 9.30 -21.03 15.79
CA ALA A 17 8.01 -20.61 15.31
C ALA A 17 8.10 -20.65 13.77
N ASN A 18 7.48 -21.64 13.16
CA ASN A 18 7.13 -21.54 11.77
C ASN A 18 6.26 -20.30 11.67
N SER A 19 6.85 -19.17 11.26
CA SER A 19 6.10 -18.08 10.72
C SER A 19 5.35 -18.68 9.54
N GLN A 20 4.13 -19.17 9.78
CA GLN A 20 3.26 -19.62 8.72
C GLN A 20 3.06 -18.42 7.84
N GLU A 21 3.55 -18.48 6.61
CA GLU A 21 3.17 -17.52 5.59
C GLU A 21 1.66 -17.41 5.64
N ILE A 22 1.17 -16.21 5.89
CA ILE A 22 -0.27 -15.94 5.92
C ILE A 22 -0.79 -16.36 4.57
N PRO A 23 -1.66 -17.38 4.47
CA PRO A 23 -2.24 -17.74 3.20
C PRO A 23 -2.88 -16.48 2.61
N ARG A 24 -2.49 -16.08 1.41
CA ARG A 24 -3.01 -14.93 0.69
C ARG A 24 -4.41 -15.27 0.22
N PHE A 25 -5.42 -14.92 1.01
CA PHE A 25 -6.76 -15.54 0.94
C PHE A 25 -7.73 -14.94 -0.04
N ASN A 26 -7.43 -13.84 -0.70
CA ASN A 26 -8.37 -13.31 -1.67
C ASN A 26 -7.70 -13.13 -3.03
N PRO A 27 -7.89 -14.09 -3.97
CA PRO A 27 -7.37 -13.97 -5.33
C PRO A 27 -7.90 -12.73 -6.06
N ASP A 28 -9.03 -12.15 -5.62
CA ASP A 28 -9.57 -10.92 -6.21
C ASP A 28 -8.88 -9.67 -5.68
N THR A 29 -8.15 -9.76 -4.57
CA THR A 29 -7.52 -8.59 -3.95
C THR A 29 -6.17 -8.25 -4.52
N ILE A 30 -5.38 -9.22 -4.97
CA ILE A 30 -4.00 -8.98 -5.42
C ILE A 30 -3.76 -9.62 -6.77
N LYS A 31 -4.35 -9.05 -7.81
CA LYS A 31 -3.77 -9.22 -9.14
C LYS A 31 -2.72 -8.14 -9.30
N THR A 32 -1.44 -8.53 -9.32
CA THR A 32 -0.35 -7.69 -9.83
C THR A 32 -0.83 -7.08 -11.14
N ILE A 33 -0.59 -5.79 -11.35
CA ILE A 33 -0.91 -5.14 -12.63
C ILE A 33 -0.34 -6.01 -13.75
N GLN A 34 -1.20 -6.74 -14.46
CA GLN A 34 -0.78 -7.53 -15.61
C GLN A 34 -0.63 -6.57 -16.79
N LEU A 35 0.54 -6.55 -17.38
CA LEU A 35 0.75 -5.92 -18.68
C LEU A 35 0.50 -6.99 -19.74
N ASP A 36 -0.33 -6.69 -20.73
CA ASP A 36 -0.78 -7.65 -21.74
C ASP A 36 0.34 -8.17 -22.63
N SER A 37 1.40 -7.37 -22.81
CA SER A 37 2.64 -7.79 -23.47
C SER A 37 3.82 -7.18 -22.73
N VAL A 38 4.76 -8.02 -22.29
CA VAL A 38 5.93 -7.57 -21.53
C VAL A 38 7.20 -7.82 -22.30
N VAL A 39 7.88 -6.74 -22.65
CA VAL A 39 9.25 -6.81 -23.19
C VAL A 39 10.20 -6.31 -22.11
N VAL A 40 11.13 -7.17 -21.69
CA VAL A 40 12.20 -6.78 -20.77
C VAL A 40 13.16 -5.85 -21.50
N ILE A 41 13.34 -4.64 -20.97
CA ILE A 41 14.32 -3.69 -21.51
C ILE A 41 15.59 -3.80 -20.66
N LYS A 42 16.75 -3.97 -21.31
CA LYS A 42 18.03 -3.96 -20.60
C LYS A 42 18.20 -2.62 -19.88
N ALA A 43 18.47 -2.66 -18.58
CA ALA A 43 18.64 -1.47 -17.72
C ALA A 43 19.68 -0.47 -18.27
N GLN A 44 20.67 -0.94 -19.05
CA GLN A 44 21.70 -0.09 -19.69
C GLN A 44 21.14 0.93 -20.70
N ARG A 45 19.90 0.76 -21.20
CA ARG A 45 19.25 1.68 -22.14
C ARG A 45 18.35 2.72 -21.47
N LEU A 46 18.05 2.57 -20.19
CA LEU A 46 17.19 3.48 -19.44
C LEU A 46 17.94 4.04 -18.24
N ASN A 47 17.78 5.33 -17.99
CA ASN A 47 18.42 6.00 -16.88
C ASN A 47 17.65 5.73 -15.57
N VAL A 48 18.16 4.83 -14.73
CA VAL A 48 17.58 4.47 -13.41
C VAL A 48 17.33 5.71 -12.55
N GLU A 49 18.25 6.68 -12.54
CA GLU A 49 18.14 7.91 -11.77
C GLU A 49 16.90 8.73 -12.16
N ARG A 50 16.59 8.78 -13.44
CA ARG A 50 15.39 9.49 -13.93
C ARG A 50 14.12 8.91 -13.33
N PHE A 51 14.00 7.56 -13.24
CA PHE A 51 12.84 6.91 -12.66
C PHE A 51 12.79 7.09 -11.14
N ILE A 52 13.93 6.96 -10.44
CA ILE A 52 14.02 7.21 -9.00
C ILE A 52 13.61 8.64 -8.69
N ASN A 53 14.16 9.62 -9.41
CA ASN A 53 13.82 11.04 -9.22
C ASN A 53 12.34 11.31 -9.51
N ALA A 54 11.77 10.66 -10.52
CA ALA A 54 10.35 10.77 -10.79
C ALA A 54 9.49 10.21 -9.65
N ILE A 55 9.88 9.10 -9.00
CA ILE A 55 9.17 8.55 -7.84
C ILE A 55 9.27 9.48 -6.63
N ILE A 56 10.47 9.99 -6.32
CA ILE A 56 10.72 10.83 -5.15
C ILE A 56 10.00 12.17 -5.25
N ASN A 57 9.97 12.76 -6.45
CA ASN A 57 9.44 14.10 -6.70
C ASN A 57 8.00 14.09 -7.25
N ASP A 58 7.38 12.91 -7.41
CA ASP A 58 6.03 12.81 -7.92
C ASP A 58 5.03 13.46 -6.97
N THR A 59 4.19 14.32 -7.52
CA THR A 59 3.03 14.91 -6.87
C THR A 59 1.72 14.48 -7.54
N SER A 60 1.82 13.96 -8.77
CA SER A 60 0.65 13.63 -9.59
C SER A 60 -0.12 12.43 -9.05
N PHE A 61 0.57 11.52 -8.36
CA PHE A 61 -0.03 10.30 -7.83
C PHE A 61 -1.06 10.59 -6.72
N TYR A 62 -0.74 11.44 -5.76
CA TYR A 62 -1.73 11.83 -4.75
C TYR A 62 -2.70 12.90 -5.27
N GLN A 63 -2.29 13.73 -6.24
CA GLN A 63 -3.18 14.71 -6.86
C GLN A 63 -4.39 14.04 -7.51
N ALA A 64 -4.24 12.82 -8.03
CA ALA A 64 -5.32 12.02 -8.57
C ALA A 64 -6.45 11.79 -7.54
N PHE A 65 -6.12 11.56 -6.27
CA PHE A 65 -7.12 11.45 -5.19
C PHE A 65 -7.83 12.78 -4.91
N ARG A 66 -7.11 13.90 -4.98
CA ARG A 66 -7.72 15.23 -4.82
C ARG A 66 -8.65 15.58 -5.98
N ASN A 67 -8.32 15.13 -7.18
CA ASN A 67 -9.14 15.34 -8.37
C ASN A 67 -10.52 14.68 -8.25
N MET A 68 -10.66 13.63 -7.43
CA MET A 68 -11.97 12.99 -7.19
C MET A 68 -13.03 13.99 -6.72
N LYS A 69 -12.65 15.09 -6.03
CA LYS A 69 -13.59 16.16 -5.63
C LYS A 69 -14.26 16.89 -6.80
N LYS A 70 -13.72 16.75 -8.01
CA LYS A 70 -14.28 17.34 -9.23
C LYS A 70 -15.31 16.44 -9.92
N PHE A 71 -15.47 15.21 -9.43
CA PHE A 71 -16.30 14.21 -10.09
C PHE A 71 -17.35 13.66 -9.13
N SER A 72 -18.52 13.35 -9.66
CA SER A 72 -19.45 12.41 -9.06
C SER A 72 -19.05 11.00 -9.49
N PHE A 73 -19.10 9.99 -8.60
CA PHE A 73 -18.66 8.63 -8.89
C PHE A 73 -19.29 7.60 -7.95
N ILE A 74 -19.11 6.33 -8.26
CA ILE A 74 -19.50 5.21 -7.40
C ILE A 74 -18.22 4.57 -6.82
N ALA A 75 -18.18 4.39 -5.49
CA ALA A 75 -17.17 3.62 -4.78
C ALA A 75 -17.76 2.27 -4.32
N GLU A 76 -17.13 1.16 -4.70
CA GLU A 76 -17.39 -0.15 -4.13
C GLU A 76 -16.26 -0.54 -3.19
N ASN A 77 -16.59 -0.78 -1.93
CA ASN A 77 -15.64 -1.08 -0.87
C ASN A 77 -15.93 -2.45 -0.29
N ARG A 78 -14.91 -3.31 -0.25
CA ARG A 78 -14.96 -4.63 0.39
C ARG A 78 -13.86 -4.71 1.41
N ILE A 79 -14.21 -5.06 2.65
CA ILE A 79 -13.27 -5.27 3.76
C ILE A 79 -13.46 -6.69 4.27
N TYR A 80 -12.35 -7.37 4.51
CA TYR A 80 -12.32 -8.63 5.23
C TYR A 80 -11.35 -8.52 6.38
N THR A 81 -11.79 -8.96 7.55
CA THR A 81 -10.92 -9.16 8.72
C THR A 81 -10.79 -10.65 9.00
N TYR A 82 -9.66 -11.07 9.54
CA TYR A 82 -9.36 -12.48 9.74
C TYR A 82 -9.01 -12.76 11.20
N ASP A 83 -9.33 -13.95 11.64
CA ASP A 83 -8.89 -14.49 12.93
C ASP A 83 -7.44 -15.01 12.85
N LYS A 84 -6.92 -15.51 13.97
CA LYS A 84 -5.57 -16.10 14.06
C LYS A 84 -5.35 -17.33 13.17
N ASN A 85 -6.43 -17.98 12.73
CA ASN A 85 -6.41 -19.15 11.85
C ASN A 85 -6.62 -18.76 10.38
N ASN A 86 -6.57 -17.45 10.05
CA ASN A 86 -6.83 -16.89 8.73
C ASN A 86 -8.26 -17.16 8.20
N LYS A 87 -9.22 -17.40 9.09
CA LYS A 87 -10.63 -17.48 8.72
C LYS A 87 -11.24 -16.09 8.77
N VAL A 88 -12.14 -15.78 7.84
CA VAL A 88 -12.88 -14.52 7.82
C VAL A 88 -13.68 -14.39 9.12
N ASP A 89 -13.36 -13.37 9.92
CA ASP A 89 -14.01 -13.03 11.19
C ASP A 89 -14.99 -11.86 11.05
N GLY A 90 -14.82 -11.06 10.01
CA GLY A 90 -15.74 -9.99 9.66
C GLY A 90 -15.62 -9.56 8.20
N LYS A 91 -16.71 -9.07 7.65
CA LYS A 91 -16.76 -8.53 6.29
C LYS A 91 -17.66 -7.32 6.20
N VAL A 92 -17.28 -6.37 5.35
CA VAL A 92 -18.09 -5.21 4.97
C VAL A 92 -18.18 -5.17 3.45
N TYR A 93 -19.37 -4.92 2.94
CA TYR A 93 -19.58 -4.52 1.56
C TYR A 93 -20.37 -3.22 1.54
N ARG A 94 -19.84 -2.23 0.85
CA ARG A 94 -20.48 -0.92 0.66
C ARG A 94 -20.42 -0.52 -0.79
N LYS A 95 -21.55 -0.07 -1.32
CA LYS A 95 -21.62 0.63 -2.59
C LYS A 95 -22.13 2.03 -2.32
N ILE A 96 -21.28 3.02 -2.57
CA ILE A 96 -21.50 4.42 -2.19
C ILE A 96 -21.52 5.27 -3.44
N LYS A 97 -22.56 6.08 -3.58
CA LYS A 97 -22.62 7.13 -4.58
C LYS A 97 -22.14 8.44 -3.97
N HIS A 98 -21.06 8.99 -4.51
CA HIS A 98 -20.54 10.30 -4.20
C HIS A 98 -21.05 11.29 -5.24
N ASN A 99 -21.79 12.30 -4.83
CA ASN A 99 -22.35 13.31 -5.71
C ASN A 99 -21.74 14.67 -5.38
N ASN A 100 -21.13 15.29 -6.38
CA ASN A 100 -20.53 16.63 -6.35
C ASN A 100 -21.26 17.64 -7.23
N ASP A 101 -22.40 17.31 -7.81
CA ASP A 101 -23.26 18.25 -8.50
C ASP A 101 -23.93 19.19 -7.48
N GLY A 102 -23.33 20.33 -7.19
CA GLY A 102 -23.72 21.22 -6.10
C GLY A 102 -23.06 20.86 -4.76
N PRO A 103 -23.74 21.02 -3.62
CA PRO A 103 -23.23 20.59 -2.32
C PRO A 103 -22.97 19.10 -2.30
N TYR A 104 -21.82 18.71 -1.75
CA TYR A 104 -21.45 17.31 -1.65
C TYR A 104 -22.51 16.47 -0.90
N LYS A 105 -22.88 15.35 -1.48
CA LYS A 105 -23.78 14.36 -0.89
C LYS A 105 -23.19 12.96 -1.07
N MET A 106 -23.29 12.16 -0.03
CA MET A 106 -22.93 10.74 -0.03
C MET A 106 -24.17 9.89 0.24
N GLU A 107 -24.41 8.90 -0.60
CA GLU A 107 -25.53 7.99 -0.50
C GLU A 107 -25.05 6.55 -0.50
N TYR A 108 -25.44 5.76 0.51
CA TYR A 108 -25.22 4.33 0.53
C TYR A 108 -26.26 3.63 -0.33
N LEU A 109 -25.86 3.12 -1.50
CA LEU A 109 -26.70 2.28 -2.36
C LEU A 109 -26.81 0.85 -1.80
N VAL A 110 -25.72 0.36 -1.18
CA VAL A 110 -25.66 -0.90 -0.45
C VAL A 110 -24.78 -0.71 0.78
N LYS A 111 -25.19 -1.29 1.91
CA LYS A 111 -24.39 -1.36 3.14
C LYS A 111 -24.68 -2.68 3.83
N GLU A 112 -23.69 -3.57 3.83
CA GLU A 112 -23.76 -4.88 4.44
C GLU A 112 -22.54 -5.06 5.34
N ASP A 113 -22.77 -5.26 6.64
CA ASP A 113 -21.75 -5.50 7.64
C ASP A 113 -22.04 -6.85 8.33
N ASN A 114 -21.04 -7.71 8.45
CA ASN A 114 -21.18 -9.01 9.10
C ASN A 114 -19.92 -9.33 9.92
N GLY A 115 -20.11 -9.99 11.07
CA GLY A 115 -19.02 -10.43 11.95
C GLY A 115 -18.42 -9.29 12.79
N LYS A 116 -17.16 -9.45 13.18
CA LYS A 116 -16.50 -8.61 14.17
C LYS A 116 -15.77 -7.41 13.54
N ILE A 117 -16.50 -6.50 12.94
CA ILE A 117 -15.94 -5.28 12.32
C ILE A 117 -15.90 -4.12 13.34
N TYR A 118 -16.93 -3.98 14.17
CA TYR A 118 -17.08 -2.85 15.08
C TYR A 118 -17.03 -3.27 16.53
N LYS A 119 -16.54 -2.38 17.37
CA LYS A 119 -16.68 -2.42 18.83
C LYS A 119 -18.10 -2.01 19.23
N LYS A 120 -18.50 -2.27 20.48
CA LYS A 120 -19.81 -1.88 21.03
C LYS A 120 -20.10 -0.37 20.91
N ASN A 121 -19.08 0.47 20.86
CA ASN A 121 -19.17 1.92 20.71
C ASN A 121 -19.20 2.41 19.24
N GLY A 122 -19.36 1.49 18.26
CA GLY A 122 -19.44 1.79 16.83
C GLY A 122 -18.09 2.08 16.15
N LYS A 123 -16.97 2.10 16.87
CA LYS A 123 -15.64 2.27 16.28
C LYS A 123 -15.16 0.95 15.66
N TYR A 124 -14.29 1.03 14.65
CA TYR A 124 -13.66 -0.16 14.08
C TYR A 124 -12.91 -0.97 15.14
N GLN A 125 -12.99 -2.28 15.02
CA GLN A 125 -12.30 -3.21 15.92
C GLN A 125 -10.79 -3.16 15.68
N LEU A 126 -10.37 -3.18 14.42
CA LEU A 126 -8.98 -3.15 14.00
C LEU A 126 -8.58 -1.72 13.60
N TYR A 127 -7.42 -1.31 14.07
CA TYR A 127 -6.83 0.00 13.72
C TYR A 127 -6.50 0.08 12.24
N THR A 128 -6.03 -1.03 11.64
CA THR A 128 -5.75 -1.13 10.20
C THR A 128 -6.99 -0.80 9.36
N VAL A 129 -8.17 -1.29 9.76
CA VAL A 129 -9.44 -0.99 9.09
C VAL A 129 -9.79 0.49 9.21
N GLU A 130 -9.65 1.07 10.41
CA GLU A 130 -9.88 2.49 10.66
C GLU A 130 -8.98 3.37 9.79
N MET A 131 -7.69 3.02 9.68
CA MET A 131 -6.73 3.76 8.89
C MET A 131 -7.03 3.68 7.39
N PHE A 132 -7.39 2.49 6.90
CA PHE A 132 -7.71 2.30 5.51
C PHE A 132 -8.99 3.03 5.10
N ASP A 133 -10.02 2.97 5.95
CA ASP A 133 -11.27 3.75 5.76
C ASP A 133 -10.95 5.25 5.67
N PHE A 134 -10.14 5.75 6.58
CA PHE A 134 -9.72 7.15 6.61
C PHE A 134 -8.93 7.55 5.35
N ILE A 135 -8.03 6.71 4.86
CA ILE A 135 -7.16 7.05 3.73
C ILE A 135 -7.86 6.91 2.38
N PHE A 136 -8.62 5.82 2.17
CA PHE A 136 -9.05 5.42 0.84
C PHE A 136 -10.55 5.36 0.64
N MET A 137 -11.34 5.09 1.68
CA MET A 137 -12.78 4.92 1.52
C MET A 137 -13.56 6.21 1.67
N ASN A 138 -12.96 7.22 2.30
CA ASN A 138 -13.55 8.54 2.45
C ASN A 138 -12.81 9.55 1.57
N ALA A 139 -13.10 9.54 0.28
CA ALA A 139 -12.45 10.37 -0.72
C ALA A 139 -12.53 11.88 -0.44
N TYR A 140 -13.43 12.30 0.45
CA TYR A 140 -13.66 13.72 0.75
C TYR A 140 -12.79 14.26 1.89
N ASN A 141 -12.21 13.40 2.69
CA ASN A 141 -11.20 13.79 3.65
C ASN A 141 -9.79 13.83 3.01
N THR A 142 -9.74 14.21 1.74
CA THR A 142 -8.48 14.31 0.99
C THR A 142 -7.58 15.47 1.42
N ASP A 143 -8.04 16.33 2.33
CA ASP A 143 -7.19 17.37 2.92
C ASP A 143 -6.00 16.79 3.69
N PHE A 144 -6.08 15.53 4.05
CA PHE A 144 -4.98 14.81 4.63
C PHE A 144 -3.95 14.28 3.62
N VAL A 145 -4.23 14.26 2.33
CA VAL A 145 -3.23 13.96 1.30
C VAL A 145 -2.26 15.13 1.23
N PRO A 146 -0.93 14.92 1.37
CA PRO A 146 0.04 16.01 1.41
C PRO A 146 -0.12 16.95 0.22
N ASN A 147 -0.18 18.27 0.47
CA ASN A 147 -0.30 19.28 -0.57
C ASN A 147 1.00 19.48 -1.36
N ALA A 148 2.10 19.08 -0.79
CA ALA A 148 3.42 19.12 -1.40
C ALA A 148 4.14 17.82 -1.13
N PRO A 149 5.11 17.44 -1.99
CA PRO A 149 6.11 16.47 -1.59
C PRO A 149 6.67 16.94 -0.26
N ALA A 150 6.76 16.03 0.74
CA ALA A 150 7.26 16.42 2.04
C ALA A 150 8.56 17.21 1.85
N SER A 151 8.51 18.51 2.10
CA SER A 151 9.66 19.38 1.95
C SER A 151 10.77 18.88 2.89
N ASP A 152 11.89 18.55 2.32
CA ASP A 152 13.22 18.46 2.91
C ASP A 152 13.33 17.96 4.36
N GLY A 153 12.84 16.75 4.64
CA GLY A 153 13.18 16.08 5.89
C GLY A 153 12.82 16.82 7.20
N LYS A 154 12.13 17.94 7.11
CA LYS A 154 11.58 18.69 8.24
C LYS A 154 10.13 18.31 8.52
N GLY A 155 9.80 17.02 8.45
CA GLY A 155 8.61 16.50 9.09
C GLY A 155 8.72 16.87 10.57
N GLY A 156 7.92 17.84 11.01
CA GLY A 156 7.96 18.31 12.38
C GLY A 156 7.70 17.14 13.33
N THR A 157 8.22 17.22 14.54
CA THR A 157 7.97 16.29 15.65
C THR A 157 6.48 16.08 15.97
N ASN A 158 5.59 16.85 15.32
CA ASN A 158 4.14 16.88 15.52
C ASN A 158 3.32 16.18 14.42
N GLU A 159 3.96 15.53 13.41
CA GLU A 159 3.20 14.73 12.44
C GLU A 159 2.49 13.57 13.12
N SER A 160 1.19 13.47 12.89
CA SER A 160 0.41 12.36 13.44
C SER A 160 0.91 11.03 12.86
N TYR A 161 0.72 9.93 13.59
CA TYR A 161 1.03 8.58 13.08
C TYR A 161 0.34 8.31 11.73
N LYS A 162 -0.84 8.87 11.53
CA LYS A 162 -1.61 8.81 10.29
C LYS A 162 -0.89 9.47 9.12
N ASP A 163 -0.26 10.63 9.33
CA ASP A 163 0.48 11.35 8.28
C ASP A 163 1.75 10.60 7.85
N LYS A 164 2.40 9.93 8.80
CA LYS A 164 3.56 9.07 8.54
C LYS A 164 3.21 7.87 7.65
N LEU A 165 2.06 7.23 7.89
CA LEU A 165 1.56 6.15 7.03
C LEU A 165 1.23 6.65 5.61
N LYS A 166 0.71 7.85 5.46
CA LYS A 166 0.50 8.46 4.13
C LYS A 166 1.81 8.61 3.37
N THR A 167 2.86 9.10 4.03
CA THR A 167 4.17 9.24 3.40
C THR A 167 4.68 7.90 2.88
N LEU A 168 4.49 6.82 3.65
CA LEU A 168 4.86 5.48 3.21
C LEU A 168 4.12 5.05 1.94
N ILE A 169 2.84 5.38 1.84
CA ILE A 169 1.97 4.98 0.73
C ILE A 169 2.23 5.84 -0.51
N PHE A 170 2.20 7.16 -0.34
CA PHE A 170 2.23 8.09 -1.47
C PHE A 170 3.64 8.46 -1.92
N ASN A 171 4.63 8.39 -1.04
CA ASN A 171 6.01 8.73 -1.31
C ASN A 171 6.99 7.65 -0.81
N PRO A 172 6.94 6.43 -1.36
CA PRO A 172 7.85 5.37 -0.95
C PRO A 172 9.30 5.79 -1.21
N GLY A 173 10.17 5.43 -0.26
CA GLY A 173 11.59 5.80 -0.31
C GLY A 173 11.95 7.10 0.38
N ARG A 174 10.97 7.88 0.87
CA ARG A 174 11.25 9.04 1.72
C ARG A 174 11.49 8.65 3.17
N PRO A 175 12.35 9.41 3.88
CA PRO A 175 12.56 9.20 5.30
C PRO A 175 11.30 9.50 6.11
N ILE A 176 10.92 8.57 6.98
CA ILE A 176 9.79 8.72 7.89
C ILE A 176 10.37 8.84 9.31
N LYS A 177 10.33 10.04 9.90
CA LYS A 177 10.83 10.28 11.24
C LYS A 177 9.82 9.85 12.31
N GLY A 178 10.32 9.30 13.43
CA GLY A 178 9.50 9.00 14.61
C GLY A 178 8.52 7.84 14.44
N LEU A 179 8.72 6.95 13.46
CA LEU A 179 8.19 5.60 13.50
C LEU A 179 9.24 4.70 14.16
N PRO A 180 8.95 4.11 15.32
CA PRO A 180 9.86 3.17 15.96
C PRO A 180 10.22 2.06 14.97
N PHE A 181 11.51 1.68 14.93
CA PHE A 181 12.03 0.55 14.13
C PHE A 181 11.97 0.66 12.61
N ILE A 182 11.22 1.60 12.04
CA ILE A 182 11.01 1.73 10.58
C ILE A 182 11.93 2.79 9.95
N GLY A 183 12.25 3.86 10.62
CA GLY A 183 13.04 5.05 10.26
C GLY A 183 13.79 5.02 8.92
N GLY A 184 15.02 4.53 8.93
CA GLY A 184 15.88 4.47 7.74
C GLY A 184 15.56 3.33 6.76
N LYS A 185 14.75 2.34 7.15
CA LYS A 185 14.48 1.14 6.34
C LYS A 185 13.56 1.37 5.14
N THR A 186 12.85 2.50 5.12
CA THR A 186 12.05 2.94 3.97
C THR A 186 12.85 3.69 2.93
N GLN A 187 14.08 4.11 3.24
CA GLN A 187 14.92 4.96 2.39
C GLN A 187 15.66 4.15 1.32
N ILE A 188 14.95 3.36 0.53
CA ILE A 188 15.51 2.42 -0.45
C ILE A 188 16.35 3.10 -1.56
N PHE A 189 16.24 4.41 -1.72
CA PHE A 189 16.95 5.18 -2.75
C PHE A 189 18.26 5.80 -2.26
N THR A 190 18.61 5.67 -1.00
CA THR A 190 19.93 6.11 -0.51
C THR A 190 21.06 5.23 -1.04
N ALA A 191 22.25 5.81 -1.21
CA ALA A 191 23.40 5.08 -1.73
C ALA A 191 23.67 3.76 -0.99
N ASN A 192 23.55 3.78 0.35
CA ASN A 192 23.76 2.60 1.20
C ASN A 192 22.70 1.51 1.01
N MET A 193 21.47 1.87 0.66
CA MET A 193 20.37 0.91 0.49
C MET A 193 20.30 0.37 -0.94
N ARG A 194 20.66 1.17 -1.93
CA ARG A 194 20.56 0.80 -3.36
C ARG A 194 21.37 -0.44 -3.74
N GLN A 195 22.45 -0.71 -3.05
CA GLN A 195 23.27 -1.90 -3.28
C GLN A 195 22.55 -3.23 -3.07
N TYR A 196 21.47 -3.23 -2.29
CA TYR A 196 20.67 -4.41 -1.95
C TYR A 196 19.52 -4.68 -2.93
N TYR A 197 19.32 -3.82 -3.92
CA TYR A 197 18.17 -3.90 -4.83
C TYR A 197 18.60 -4.04 -6.29
N ASP A 198 17.81 -4.83 -7.03
CA ASP A 198 17.84 -4.89 -8.48
C ASP A 198 16.80 -3.94 -9.07
N TYR A 199 17.13 -3.37 -10.23
CA TYR A 199 16.30 -2.44 -10.96
C TYR A 199 15.98 -3.03 -12.32
N THR A 200 14.73 -3.36 -12.58
CA THR A 200 14.29 -3.99 -13.82
C THR A 200 13.24 -3.14 -14.52
N PHE A 201 13.36 -3.05 -15.82
CA PHE A 201 12.46 -2.29 -16.68
C PHE A 201 11.72 -3.23 -17.62
N TYR A 202 10.42 -2.98 -17.73
CA TYR A 202 9.56 -3.63 -18.69
C TYR A 202 8.84 -2.57 -19.51
N SER A 203 8.58 -2.88 -20.79
CA SER A 203 7.74 -2.06 -21.66
C SER A 203 6.49 -2.86 -21.99
N GLY A 204 5.35 -2.21 -22.05
CA GLY A 204 4.08 -2.85 -22.37
C GLY A 204 2.96 -1.85 -22.51
N THR A 205 1.74 -2.35 -22.54
CA THR A 205 0.51 -1.56 -22.50
C THR A 205 -0.18 -1.71 -21.15
N TYR A 206 -0.92 -0.70 -20.73
CA TYR A 206 -1.71 -0.65 -19.51
C TYR A 206 -3.15 -0.32 -19.89
N LEU A 207 -4.11 -1.09 -19.35
CA LEU A 207 -5.53 -1.00 -19.73
C LEU A 207 -5.71 -1.06 -21.27
N ASP A 208 -5.06 -2.02 -21.90
CA ASP A 208 -5.11 -2.36 -23.33
C ASP A 208 -4.67 -1.26 -24.31
N SER A 209 -4.41 -0.04 -23.86
CA SER A 209 -4.18 1.08 -24.77
C SER A 209 -3.03 2.02 -24.38
N ILE A 210 -2.71 2.18 -23.11
CA ILE A 210 -1.74 3.17 -22.65
C ILE A 210 -0.33 2.57 -22.69
N PRO A 211 0.59 3.10 -23.51
CA PRO A 211 1.97 2.61 -23.54
C PRO A 211 2.70 3.00 -22.25
N VAL A 212 3.30 2.03 -21.56
CA VAL A 212 3.91 2.26 -20.25
C VAL A 212 5.33 1.69 -20.13
N TYR A 213 6.08 2.28 -19.18
CA TYR A 213 7.20 1.63 -18.53
C TYR A 213 6.75 1.08 -17.18
N ARG A 214 7.08 -0.16 -16.90
CA ARG A 214 7.02 -0.74 -15.56
C ARG A 214 8.43 -0.75 -14.98
N PHE A 215 8.66 0.04 -13.97
CA PHE A 215 9.90 0.08 -13.22
C PHE A 215 9.76 -0.73 -11.94
N LYS A 216 10.49 -1.84 -11.87
CA LYS A 216 10.48 -2.77 -10.73
C LYS A 216 11.78 -2.65 -9.96
N ILE A 217 11.66 -2.47 -8.66
CA ILE A 217 12.73 -2.50 -7.68
C ILE A 217 12.48 -3.71 -6.78
N SER A 218 13.42 -4.62 -6.67
CA SER A 218 13.27 -5.83 -5.86
C SER A 218 14.55 -6.15 -5.12
N VAL A 219 14.43 -6.76 -3.95
CA VAL A 219 15.57 -7.24 -3.17
C VAL A 219 16.34 -8.26 -4.01
N LYS A 220 17.67 -8.13 -4.05
CA LYS A 220 18.56 -9.05 -4.78
C LYS A 220 18.42 -10.48 -4.29
N PRO A 221 18.33 -11.47 -5.19
CA PRO A 221 18.10 -12.87 -4.82
C PRO A 221 19.32 -13.54 -4.16
N ASP A 222 20.51 -13.03 -4.40
CA ASP A 222 21.80 -13.59 -3.93
C ASP A 222 22.20 -13.13 -2.52
N LEU A 223 21.45 -12.21 -1.91
CA LEU A 223 21.70 -11.77 -0.54
C LEU A 223 21.42 -12.89 0.48
N SER A 224 22.13 -12.87 1.60
CA SER A 224 21.85 -13.77 2.73
C SER A 224 20.42 -13.55 3.27
N SER A 225 19.83 -14.61 3.85
CA SER A 225 18.50 -14.52 4.47
C SER A 225 18.46 -13.42 5.53
N TRP A 226 19.50 -13.32 6.36
CA TRP A 226 19.61 -12.28 7.38
C TRP A 226 19.53 -10.85 6.79
N THR A 227 20.27 -10.60 5.69
CA THR A 227 20.21 -9.29 5.00
C THR A 227 18.83 -9.04 4.42
N LYS A 228 18.24 -10.03 3.74
CA LYS A 228 16.89 -9.93 3.17
C LYS A 228 15.83 -9.61 4.23
N ASP A 229 15.90 -10.27 5.39
CA ASP A 229 14.95 -10.07 6.49
C ASP A 229 15.08 -8.67 7.09
N GLY A 230 16.29 -8.11 7.10
CA GLY A 230 16.54 -6.73 7.53
C GLY A 230 16.00 -5.64 6.60
N LEU A 231 15.72 -5.97 5.33
CA LEU A 231 15.16 -5.04 4.34
C LEU A 231 13.63 -5.05 4.43
N MET A 232 13.02 -3.88 4.61
CA MET A 232 11.59 -3.76 4.82
C MET A 232 10.80 -3.83 3.50
N ILE A 233 11.19 -3.08 2.49
CA ILE A 233 10.54 -3.10 1.18
C ILE A 233 11.13 -4.26 0.38
N LYS A 234 10.31 -5.25 0.09
CA LYS A 234 10.72 -6.43 -0.70
C LYS A 234 10.60 -6.18 -2.19
N GLU A 235 9.53 -5.51 -2.58
CA GLU A 235 9.29 -5.13 -3.97
C GLU A 235 8.55 -3.78 -4.03
N LEU A 236 8.96 -2.94 -4.97
CA LEU A 236 8.25 -1.74 -5.38
C LEU A 236 8.14 -1.72 -6.89
N VAL A 237 6.92 -1.70 -7.42
CA VAL A 237 6.67 -1.55 -8.86
C VAL A 237 5.95 -0.24 -9.11
N THR A 238 6.45 0.55 -10.05
CA THR A 238 5.82 1.80 -10.47
C THR A 238 5.57 1.76 -11.98
N ILE A 239 4.34 2.09 -12.36
CA ILE A 239 3.89 2.14 -13.76
C ILE A 239 3.92 3.60 -14.21
N PHE A 240 4.69 3.88 -15.26
CA PHE A 240 4.83 5.21 -15.85
C PHE A 240 4.19 5.24 -17.24
N ASP A 241 3.35 6.22 -17.51
CA ASP A 241 2.89 6.53 -18.85
C ASP A 241 4.08 7.01 -19.71
N LYS A 242 4.29 6.41 -20.87
CA LYS A 242 5.40 6.81 -21.77
C LYS A 242 5.21 8.19 -22.39
N ARG A 243 3.97 8.66 -22.49
CA ARG A 243 3.62 9.92 -23.17
C ARG A 243 4.01 11.15 -22.36
N ASN A 244 3.79 11.10 -21.03
CA ASN A 244 3.98 12.26 -20.14
C ASN A 244 4.82 11.93 -18.89
N PHE A 245 5.23 10.68 -18.72
CA PHE A 245 6.01 10.18 -17.58
C PHE A 245 5.29 10.25 -16.23
N GLU A 246 3.96 10.36 -16.24
CA GLU A 246 3.14 10.31 -15.03
C GLU A 246 2.96 8.90 -14.49
N ILE A 247 2.80 8.79 -13.17
CA ILE A 247 2.59 7.50 -12.50
C ILE A 247 1.12 7.11 -12.60
N LEU A 248 0.84 5.93 -13.18
CA LEU A 248 -0.50 5.34 -13.35
C LEU A 248 -0.79 4.23 -12.35
N GLY A 249 0.22 3.67 -11.72
CA GLY A 249 0.02 2.60 -10.76
C GLY A 249 1.23 2.35 -9.89
N ARG A 250 0.97 1.76 -8.71
CA ARG A 250 2.03 1.40 -7.77
C ARG A 250 1.65 0.15 -7.01
N TYR A 251 2.56 -0.81 -7.02
CA TYR A 251 2.53 -1.97 -6.15
C TYR A 251 3.67 -1.90 -5.15
N VAL A 252 3.37 -2.23 -3.90
CA VAL A 252 4.35 -2.30 -2.81
C VAL A 252 4.17 -3.61 -2.06
N ASP A 253 5.27 -4.33 -1.88
CA ASP A 253 5.38 -5.49 -1.00
C ASP A 253 6.36 -5.16 0.12
N MET A 254 5.87 -5.16 1.35
CA MET A 254 6.65 -4.84 2.54
C MET A 254 6.52 -5.97 3.56
N LYS A 255 7.64 -6.43 4.04
CA LYS A 255 7.70 -7.43 5.11
C LYS A 255 8.84 -7.13 6.04
N TYR A 256 8.57 -7.14 7.33
CA TYR A 256 9.60 -6.93 8.35
C TYR A 256 9.19 -7.62 9.64
N SER A 257 10.14 -8.31 10.25
CA SER A 257 9.97 -8.98 11.53
C SER A 257 11.15 -8.71 12.44
N ASN A 258 10.86 -8.38 13.69
CA ASN A 258 11.83 -8.35 14.78
C ASN A 258 11.15 -8.82 16.08
N MET A 259 11.88 -8.81 17.21
CA MET A 259 11.35 -9.28 18.50
C MET A 259 10.13 -8.50 19.02
N LEU A 260 9.89 -7.28 18.53
CA LEU A 260 8.88 -6.36 19.04
C LEU A 260 7.80 -6.02 18.02
N PHE A 261 8.01 -6.35 16.75
CA PHE A 261 7.12 -5.88 15.69
C PHE A 261 7.24 -6.77 14.45
N ASP A 262 6.12 -7.25 13.98
CA ASP A 262 6.00 -8.04 12.76
C ASP A 262 4.95 -7.43 11.85
N PHE A 263 5.25 -7.31 10.55
CA PHE A 263 4.26 -7.00 9.55
C PHE A 263 4.58 -7.62 8.19
N ASP A 264 3.54 -7.94 7.46
CA ASP A 264 3.57 -8.39 6.07
C ASP A 264 2.41 -7.69 5.34
N VAL A 265 2.74 -6.78 4.43
CA VAL A 265 1.77 -5.88 3.79
C VAL A 265 2.01 -5.81 2.30
N GLN A 266 0.96 -6.03 1.54
CA GLN A 266 0.93 -5.81 0.10
C GLN A 266 -0.17 -4.83 -0.26
N MET A 267 0.14 -3.90 -1.14
CA MET A 267 -0.80 -2.89 -1.61
C MET A 267 -0.60 -2.64 -3.10
N ASN A 268 -1.71 -2.50 -3.82
CA ASN A 268 -1.70 -2.05 -5.21
C ASN A 268 -2.69 -0.91 -5.41
N ILE A 269 -2.27 0.12 -6.12
CA ILE A 269 -3.08 1.28 -6.48
C ILE A 269 -3.01 1.44 -7.99
N GLU A 270 -4.17 1.45 -8.64
CA GLU A 270 -4.34 1.62 -10.08
C GLU A 270 -5.08 2.92 -10.36
N MET A 271 -4.67 3.62 -11.40
CA MET A 271 -5.27 4.88 -11.86
C MET A 271 -5.58 4.82 -13.35
N SER A 272 -6.50 5.65 -13.79
CA SER A 272 -6.78 5.86 -15.21
C SER A 272 -7.12 7.32 -15.48
N TYR A 273 -7.20 7.68 -16.77
CA TYR A 273 -7.64 9.01 -17.20
C TYR A 273 -9.14 9.00 -17.52
N PHE A 274 -9.82 10.03 -17.04
CA PHE A 274 -11.21 10.37 -17.34
C PHE A 274 -11.25 11.86 -17.70
N ASP A 275 -11.65 12.17 -18.91
CA ASP A 275 -11.61 13.55 -19.45
C ASP A 275 -10.24 14.21 -19.21
N GLU A 276 -9.16 13.49 -19.57
CA GLU A 276 -7.75 13.88 -19.39
C GLU A 276 -7.30 14.05 -17.91
N VAL A 277 -8.20 13.86 -16.95
CA VAL A 277 -7.89 13.93 -15.52
C VAL A 277 -7.54 12.54 -14.99
N LYS A 278 -6.39 12.42 -14.35
CA LYS A 278 -5.98 11.17 -13.68
C LYS A 278 -6.77 10.98 -12.38
N LEU A 279 -7.36 9.78 -12.21
CA LEU A 279 -8.21 9.39 -11.08
C LEU A 279 -7.88 7.95 -10.63
N PRO A 280 -7.98 7.64 -9.32
CA PRO A 280 -7.81 6.26 -8.83
C PRO A 280 -9.00 5.40 -9.25
N THR A 281 -8.72 4.19 -9.75
CA THR A 281 -9.73 3.24 -10.19
C THR A 281 -9.86 2.03 -9.29
N LYS A 282 -8.73 1.54 -8.78
CA LYS A 282 -8.71 0.36 -7.93
C LYS A 282 -7.61 0.43 -6.89
N ILE A 283 -7.95 0.06 -5.66
CA ILE A 283 -7.00 -0.06 -4.57
C ILE A 283 -7.20 -1.42 -3.92
N THR A 284 -6.12 -2.18 -3.81
CA THR A 284 -6.11 -3.44 -3.07
C THR A 284 -5.08 -3.38 -1.96
N TYR A 285 -5.40 -4.00 -0.85
CA TYR A 285 -4.52 -4.13 0.30
C TYR A 285 -4.71 -5.48 0.94
N GLN A 286 -3.63 -6.08 1.36
CA GLN A 286 -3.61 -7.21 2.28
C GLN A 286 -2.51 -6.97 3.31
N GLY A 287 -2.83 -7.11 4.58
CA GLY A 287 -1.83 -6.86 5.61
C GLY A 287 -2.07 -7.64 6.88
N ASN A 288 -0.96 -7.99 7.48
CA ASN A 288 -0.86 -8.51 8.83
C ASN A 288 0.05 -7.60 9.64
N TRP A 289 -0.40 -7.24 10.85
CA TRP A 289 0.34 -6.42 11.79
C TRP A 289 0.29 -7.07 13.16
N ASP A 290 1.45 -7.36 13.72
CA ASP A 290 1.60 -7.82 15.09
C ASP A 290 2.45 -6.82 15.89
N TYR A 291 1.86 -6.28 16.96
CA TYR A 291 2.49 -5.31 17.84
C TYR A 291 2.53 -5.84 19.26
N PRO A 292 3.56 -5.51 20.03
CA PRO A 292 3.61 -5.84 21.44
C PRO A 292 2.36 -5.34 22.17
N PHE A 293 1.78 -6.21 23.00
CA PHE A 293 0.64 -5.89 23.86
C PHE A 293 -0.67 -5.52 23.12
N LYS A 294 -0.76 -5.74 21.80
CA LYS A 294 -1.98 -5.60 21.02
C LYS A 294 -2.34 -6.91 20.35
N LYS A 295 -3.63 -7.07 20.05
CA LYS A 295 -4.06 -8.20 19.23
C LYS A 295 -3.51 -8.02 17.81
N GLU A 296 -2.97 -9.08 17.25
CA GLU A 296 -2.59 -9.14 15.85
C GLU A 296 -3.76 -8.76 14.95
N GLU A 297 -3.50 -7.90 13.98
CA GLU A 297 -4.49 -7.39 13.04
C GLU A 297 -4.25 -7.96 11.64
N ARG A 298 -5.24 -8.67 11.10
CA ARG A 298 -5.21 -9.24 9.76
C ARG A 298 -6.40 -8.72 8.97
N ALA A 299 -6.14 -8.05 7.85
CA ALA A 299 -7.20 -7.47 7.05
C ALA A 299 -6.84 -7.43 5.55
N SER A 300 -7.86 -7.51 4.70
CA SER A 300 -7.74 -7.21 3.28
C SER A 300 -8.84 -6.27 2.83
N PHE A 301 -8.51 -5.42 1.83
CA PHE A 301 -9.40 -4.40 1.31
C PHE A 301 -9.37 -4.40 -0.21
N LEU A 302 -10.53 -4.16 -0.79
CA LEU A 302 -10.70 -3.83 -2.19
C LEU A 302 -11.59 -2.59 -2.28
N VAL A 303 -11.06 -1.54 -2.93
CA VAL A 303 -11.83 -0.35 -3.31
C VAL A 303 -11.82 -0.25 -4.82
N VAL A 304 -13.00 -0.11 -5.43
CA VAL A 304 -13.15 0.14 -6.86
C VAL A 304 -13.94 1.43 -7.03
N HIS A 305 -13.37 2.36 -7.77
CA HIS A 305 -14.03 3.60 -8.16
C HIS A 305 -14.42 3.52 -9.63
N LYS A 306 -15.68 3.85 -9.93
CA LYS A 306 -16.23 3.76 -11.28
C LYS A 306 -17.30 4.81 -11.54
N ASP A 307 -17.73 4.89 -12.79
CA ASP A 307 -18.81 5.79 -13.23
C ASP A 307 -18.50 7.26 -12.93
N TYR A 308 -17.25 7.66 -13.12
CA TYR A 308 -16.83 9.04 -12.96
C TYR A 308 -17.55 9.96 -13.94
N LYS A 309 -18.12 11.03 -13.42
CA LYS A 309 -18.78 12.10 -14.19
C LYS A 309 -18.33 13.43 -13.65
N LEU A 310 -17.84 14.32 -14.52
CA LEU A 310 -17.46 15.67 -14.15
C LEU A 310 -18.65 16.38 -13.49
N ALA A 311 -18.43 16.95 -12.32
CA ALA A 311 -19.47 17.68 -11.60
C ALA A 311 -19.88 18.94 -12.35
N ARG A 312 -21.19 19.18 -12.48
CA ARG A 312 -21.72 20.38 -13.11
C ARG A 312 -21.52 21.58 -12.16
N GLY A 313 -20.91 22.65 -12.64
CA GLY A 313 -20.82 23.93 -11.92
C GLY A 313 -19.58 24.11 -11.03
N LYS A 314 -18.49 23.43 -11.33
CA LYS A 314 -17.17 23.76 -10.73
C LYS A 314 -16.15 24.14 -11.78
#